data_ca2b0359dbef431d479be3986618a631
#
_entry.id   ca2b0359dbef431d479be3986618a631
#
_cell.length_a   1.000
_cell.length_b   1.000
_cell.length_c   1.000
_cell.angle_alpha   90.00
_cell.angle_beta   90.00
_cell.angle_gamma   90.00
#
_symmetry.space_group_name_H-M   'P 1'
#
loop_
_entity.id
_entity.type
_entity.pdbx_description
1 polymer ?
#
loop_
_entity_poly.entity_id
_entity_poly.type
_entity_poly.pdbx_seq_one_letter_code
_entity_poly.pdbx_strand_id
1 'polypeptide(L)'
;MNGTVYETGNGEQLLEYLKAQGMAVVVWNPTMDMVCSGCHAASVVDTKHTFFEDGGKAKRACIERELVRMGFRQGQSGFYNIVESILLIAQMQRGQPIRVTSDIYPKVALRRGSTASSVERTIRNAIESVWKRSNLRTLQEMYPYPCDNLNGRPTNAEFLINMAGNFRE
;
A
#
# COMPACT_ATOMS: atom_id res chain seq x y z
N MET A 1 13.03 0.45 32.28
CA MET A 1 13.60 1.51 31.41
C MET A 1 12.61 2.66 31.43
N ASN A 2 12.97 3.82 31.97
CA ASN A 2 12.08 4.97 32.03
C ASN A 2 12.21 5.75 30.74
N GLY A 3 11.16 5.78 29.93
CA GLY A 3 11.09 6.60 28.72
C GLY A 3 10.56 7.99 29.08
N THR A 4 11.20 9.03 28.58
CA THR A 4 10.74 10.41 28.72
C THR A 4 10.10 10.82 27.38
N VAL A 5 8.87 11.30 27.42
CA VAL A 5 8.15 11.81 26.25
C VAL A 5 8.33 13.33 26.18
N TYR A 6 8.73 13.83 25.03
CA TYR A 6 8.83 15.26 24.75
C TYR A 6 7.86 15.65 23.62
N GLU A 7 6.97 16.59 23.88
CA GLU A 7 6.20 17.28 22.84
C GLU A 7 6.91 18.56 22.46
N THR A 8 7.39 18.67 21.22
CA THR A 8 8.04 19.90 20.74
C THR A 8 7.56 20.28 19.35
N GLY A 9 7.28 21.56 19.15
CA GLY A 9 6.94 22.16 17.86
C GLY A 9 8.09 22.22 16.85
N ASN A 10 9.31 21.77 17.18
CA ASN A 10 10.51 21.76 16.33
C ASN A 10 11.20 20.39 16.40
N GLY A 11 10.56 19.38 15.83
CA GLY A 11 11.01 17.99 15.89
C GLY A 11 12.41 17.73 15.30
N GLU A 12 12.83 18.49 14.31
CA GLU A 12 14.14 18.30 13.65
C GLU A 12 15.34 18.65 14.56
N GLN A 13 15.26 19.75 15.29
CA GLN A 13 16.35 20.16 16.19
C GLN A 13 16.51 19.22 17.38
N LEU A 14 15.40 18.69 17.90
CA LEU A 14 15.42 17.70 18.96
C LEU A 14 16.01 16.35 18.48
N LEU A 15 15.68 15.96 17.27
CA LEU A 15 16.20 14.74 16.63
C LEU A 15 17.72 14.82 16.44
N GLU A 16 18.25 15.95 16.00
CA GLU A 16 19.69 16.16 15.86
C GLU A 16 20.41 16.15 17.23
N TYR A 17 19.83 16.79 18.23
CA TYR A 17 20.39 16.77 19.59
C TYR A 17 20.47 15.37 20.17
N LEU A 18 19.40 14.59 20.04
CA LEU A 18 19.34 13.22 20.56
C LEU A 18 20.26 12.26 19.83
N LYS A 19 20.43 12.45 18.51
CA LYS A 19 21.42 11.71 17.70
C LYS A 19 22.86 12.00 18.16
N ALA A 20 23.17 13.26 18.45
CA ALA A 20 24.49 13.65 18.94
C ALA A 20 24.82 13.03 20.33
N GLN A 21 23.82 12.71 21.11
CA GLN A 21 23.97 12.04 22.42
C GLN A 21 23.97 10.50 22.32
N GLY A 22 23.90 9.93 21.11
CA GLY A 22 23.88 8.46 20.91
C GLY A 22 22.61 7.77 21.42
N MET A 23 21.51 8.52 21.59
CA MET A 23 20.24 7.97 22.06
C MET A 23 19.39 7.43 20.92
N ALA A 24 18.77 6.28 21.14
CA ALA A 24 17.77 5.75 20.20
C ALA A 24 16.46 6.55 20.32
N VAL A 25 15.98 7.12 19.22
CA VAL A 25 14.75 7.92 19.19
C VAL A 25 13.66 7.13 18.50
N VAL A 26 12.54 6.96 19.20
CA VAL A 26 11.32 6.41 18.63
C VAL A 26 10.39 7.57 18.32
N VAL A 27 10.15 7.84 17.04
CA VAL A 27 9.19 8.86 16.61
C VAL A 27 7.84 8.17 16.36
N TRP A 28 6.87 8.52 17.17
CA TRP A 28 5.49 8.10 16.96
C TRP A 28 4.73 9.18 16.21
N ASN A 29 4.12 8.84 15.09
CA ASN A 29 3.31 9.76 14.30
C ASN A 29 1.82 9.41 14.46
N PRO A 30 1.04 10.19 15.23
CA PRO A 30 -0.36 9.92 15.48
C PRO A 30 -1.26 9.98 14.24
N THR A 31 -0.80 10.61 13.15
CA THR A 31 -1.56 10.69 11.91
C THR A 31 -1.56 9.40 11.07
N MET A 32 -0.71 8.42 11.42
CA MET A 32 -0.71 7.11 10.76
C MET A 32 -1.81 6.16 11.26
N ASP A 33 -2.46 6.45 12.37
CA ASP A 33 -3.54 5.61 12.92
C ASP A 33 -4.83 5.62 12.07
N MET A 34 -4.98 6.57 11.14
CA MET A 34 -6.16 6.66 10.29
C MET A 34 -6.10 5.82 9.01
N VAL A 35 -4.96 5.25 8.65
CA VAL A 35 -4.77 4.56 7.35
C VAL A 35 -4.81 3.03 7.47
N CYS A 36 -4.57 2.47 8.65
CA CYS A 36 -4.63 1.03 8.86
C CYS A 36 -5.12 0.71 10.29
N SER A 37 -6.38 0.33 10.43
CA SER A 37 -6.91 -0.23 11.69
C SER A 37 -6.19 -1.55 12.01
N GLY A 38 -5.02 -1.49 12.62
CA GLY A 38 -4.24 -2.66 13.01
C GLY A 38 -2.73 -2.59 12.82
N CYS A 39 -2.18 -1.49 12.32
CA CYS A 39 -0.74 -1.30 12.21
C CYS A 39 -0.19 -0.56 13.44
N HIS A 40 -0.10 -1.22 14.58
CA HIS A 40 0.78 -0.78 15.65
C HIS A 40 2.21 -1.20 15.31
N ALA A 41 2.88 -0.44 14.44
CA ALA A 41 4.29 -0.63 14.17
C ALA A 41 5.10 0.36 15.01
N ALA A 42 5.54 -0.06 16.18
CA ALA A 42 6.67 0.57 16.82
C ALA A 42 7.93 0.20 16.00
N SER A 43 8.36 1.09 15.11
CA SER A 43 9.59 0.91 14.37
C SER A 43 10.75 1.35 15.25
N VAL A 44 11.59 0.42 15.68
CA VAL A 44 12.92 0.74 16.21
C VAL A 44 13.77 1.15 15.01
N VAL A 45 14.09 2.42 14.90
CA VAL A 45 14.91 2.97 13.82
C VAL A 45 16.38 2.79 14.16
N ASP A 46 17.07 1.92 13.44
CA ASP A 46 18.54 1.86 13.46
C ASP A 46 19.07 3.08 12.70
N THR A 47 19.86 3.92 13.37
CA THR A 47 20.33 5.24 12.93
C THR A 47 21.25 5.23 11.70
N LYS A 48 21.45 4.10 11.03
CA LYS A 48 22.30 3.97 9.84
C LYS A 48 21.57 3.92 8.51
N HIS A 49 20.24 3.92 8.47
CA HIS A 49 19.47 3.92 7.23
C HIS A 49 18.60 5.16 7.08
N THR A 50 18.79 5.84 5.98
CA THR A 50 18.16 7.08 5.55
C THR A 50 16.63 7.01 5.56
N PHE A 51 15.99 7.99 6.17
CA PHE A 51 14.55 8.18 6.41
C PHE A 51 13.64 8.17 5.17
N PHE A 52 14.20 8.20 3.95
CA PHE A 52 13.43 8.34 2.71
C PHE A 52 13.08 7.02 2.00
N GLU A 53 13.72 5.90 2.35
CA GLU A 53 13.40 4.61 1.73
C GLU A 53 12.31 3.80 2.48
N ASP A 54 12.04 4.13 3.73
CA ASP A 54 11.17 3.32 4.61
C ASP A 54 9.67 3.53 4.35
N GLY A 55 9.25 4.71 3.95
CA GLY A 55 7.84 4.99 3.64
C GLY A 55 7.29 4.13 2.49
N GLY A 56 8.12 3.86 1.49
CA GLY A 56 7.75 2.98 0.36
C GLY A 56 7.62 1.51 0.76
N LYS A 57 8.51 1.03 1.64
CA LYS A 57 8.49 -0.35 2.14
C LYS A 57 7.32 -0.58 3.09
N ALA A 58 7.05 0.36 4.00
CA ALA A 58 5.92 0.31 4.91
C ALA A 58 4.57 0.32 4.14
N LYS A 59 4.42 1.21 3.17
CA LYS A 59 3.23 1.30 2.32
C LYS A 59 3.03 0.00 1.52
N ARG A 60 4.10 -0.58 0.95
CA ARG A 60 4.07 -1.88 0.29
C ARG A 60 3.58 -2.98 1.22
N ALA A 61 4.14 -3.09 2.42
CA ALA A 61 3.76 -4.11 3.39
C ALA A 61 2.29 -4.00 3.82
N CYS A 62 1.77 -2.77 3.95
CA CYS A 62 0.35 -2.54 4.22
C CYS A 62 -0.54 -3.03 3.07
N ILE A 63 -0.20 -2.70 1.82
CA ILE A 63 -0.93 -3.16 0.63
C ILE A 63 -0.93 -4.69 0.55
N GLU A 64 0.23 -5.31 0.73
CA GLU A 64 0.37 -6.78 0.70
C GLU A 64 -0.48 -7.45 1.77
N ARG A 65 -0.52 -6.91 2.98
CA ARG A 65 -1.34 -7.40 4.09
C ARG A 65 -2.83 -7.33 3.76
N GLU A 66 -3.31 -6.21 3.24
CA GLU A 66 -4.71 -6.06 2.87
C GLU A 66 -5.12 -7.04 1.76
N LEU A 67 -4.28 -7.22 0.75
CA LEU A 67 -4.52 -8.19 -0.31
C LEU A 67 -4.58 -9.63 0.23
N VAL A 68 -3.69 -9.98 1.15
CA VAL A 68 -3.72 -11.31 1.80
C VAL A 68 -5.00 -11.51 2.60
N ARG A 69 -5.45 -10.49 3.35
CA ARG A 69 -6.73 -10.53 4.08
C ARG A 69 -7.93 -10.75 3.16
N MET A 70 -7.92 -10.15 1.97
CA MET A 70 -8.92 -10.37 0.93
C MET A 70 -8.85 -11.76 0.28
N GLY A 71 -7.80 -12.55 0.55
CA GLY A 71 -7.62 -13.90 0.01
C GLY A 71 -6.76 -13.98 -1.25
N PHE A 72 -6.03 -12.91 -1.59
CA PHE A 72 -5.03 -12.99 -2.66
C PHE A 72 -3.84 -13.84 -2.21
N ARG A 73 -3.32 -14.67 -3.12
CA ARG A 73 -2.20 -15.55 -2.83
C ARG A 73 -0.87 -14.86 -3.12
N GLN A 74 -0.04 -14.72 -2.10
CA GLN A 74 1.36 -14.32 -2.28
C GLN A 74 2.10 -15.34 -3.17
N GLY A 75 3.17 -14.89 -3.81
CA GLY A 75 3.97 -15.74 -4.70
C GLY A 75 3.47 -15.80 -6.15
N GLN A 76 2.25 -15.35 -6.43
CA GLN A 76 1.73 -15.29 -7.80
C GLN A 76 2.07 -13.95 -8.47
N SER A 77 2.35 -13.99 -9.79
CA SER A 77 2.66 -12.77 -10.55
C SER A 77 1.56 -11.73 -10.48
N GLY A 78 0.29 -12.15 -10.48
CA GLY A 78 -0.86 -11.26 -10.35
C GLY A 78 -0.89 -10.49 -9.04
N PHE A 79 -0.50 -11.12 -7.93
CA PHE A 79 -0.38 -10.47 -6.62
C PHE A 79 0.62 -9.29 -6.66
N TYR A 80 1.82 -9.55 -7.14
CA TYR A 80 2.86 -8.52 -7.19
C TYR A 80 2.53 -7.43 -8.23
N ASN A 81 1.88 -7.78 -9.34
CA ASN A 81 1.44 -6.80 -10.33
C ASN A 81 0.36 -5.87 -9.75
N ILE A 82 -0.53 -6.37 -8.90
CA ILE A 82 -1.51 -5.56 -8.16
C ILE A 82 -0.79 -4.61 -7.20
N VAL A 83 0.14 -5.11 -6.38
CA VAL A 83 0.92 -4.30 -5.42
C VAL A 83 1.65 -3.15 -6.14
N GLU A 84 2.38 -3.46 -7.21
CA GLU A 84 3.09 -2.44 -8.00
C GLU A 84 2.15 -1.41 -8.62
N SER A 85 1.01 -1.86 -9.15
CA SER A 85 0.01 -0.97 -9.72
C SER A 85 -0.58 -0.02 -8.68
N ILE A 86 -0.94 -0.52 -7.50
CA ILE A 86 -1.47 0.29 -6.40
C ILE A 86 -0.44 1.32 -5.93
N LEU A 87 0.83 0.92 -5.78
CA LEU A 87 1.91 1.83 -5.40
C LEU A 87 2.10 2.96 -6.41
N LEU A 88 2.09 2.64 -7.71
CA LEU A 88 2.22 3.65 -8.77
C LEU A 88 1.04 4.63 -8.76
N ILE A 89 -0.19 4.12 -8.62
CA ILE A 89 -1.39 4.95 -8.58
C ILE A 89 -1.41 5.82 -7.32
N ALA A 90 -1.00 5.28 -6.18
CA ALA A 90 -0.96 6.03 -4.91
C ALA A 90 0.03 7.20 -4.93
N GLN A 91 1.07 7.12 -5.76
CA GLN A 91 2.06 8.19 -5.96
C GLN A 91 1.61 9.28 -6.94
N MET A 92 0.51 9.07 -7.68
CA MET A 92 0.00 10.07 -8.62
C MET A 92 -0.69 11.22 -7.88
N GLN A 93 -0.55 12.43 -8.39
CA GLN A 93 -1.19 13.61 -7.81
C GLN A 93 -2.73 13.47 -7.82
N ARG A 94 -3.38 13.99 -6.78
CA ARG A 94 -4.84 14.05 -6.73
C ARG A 94 -5.38 14.90 -7.89
N GLY A 95 -6.46 14.42 -8.50
CA GLY A 95 -7.10 15.12 -9.64
C GLY A 95 -6.51 14.76 -11.02
N GLN A 96 -5.40 14.05 -11.10
CA GLN A 96 -4.93 13.54 -12.39
C GLN A 96 -5.79 12.36 -12.85
N PRO A 97 -6.19 12.32 -14.12
CA PRO A 97 -6.90 11.18 -14.68
C PRO A 97 -5.99 9.95 -14.70
N ILE A 98 -6.48 8.85 -14.14
CA ILE A 98 -5.72 7.59 -14.05
C ILE A 98 -6.12 6.71 -15.23
N ARG A 99 -5.22 6.51 -16.16
CA ARG A 99 -5.38 5.60 -17.29
C ARG A 99 -4.61 4.32 -17.04
N VAL A 100 -5.26 3.34 -16.39
CA VAL A 100 -4.58 2.12 -15.94
C VAL A 100 -3.90 1.37 -17.09
N THR A 101 -4.58 1.26 -18.23
CA THR A 101 -4.07 0.52 -19.39
C THR A 101 -2.86 1.20 -20.04
N SER A 102 -2.89 2.53 -20.23
CA SER A 102 -1.82 3.27 -20.92
C SER A 102 -0.69 3.70 -20.00
N ASP A 103 -0.97 3.98 -18.72
CA ASP A 103 0.00 4.65 -17.84
C ASP A 103 0.56 3.73 -16.77
N ILE A 104 -0.21 2.74 -16.30
CA ILE A 104 0.18 1.88 -15.19
C ILE A 104 0.75 0.54 -15.70
N TYR A 105 0.01 -0.20 -16.53
CA TYR A 105 0.45 -1.52 -16.98
C TYR A 105 1.81 -1.51 -17.70
N PRO A 106 2.13 -0.55 -18.59
CA PRO A 106 3.46 -0.50 -19.20
C PRO A 106 4.58 -0.28 -18.19
N LYS A 107 4.36 0.57 -17.17
CA LYS A 107 5.35 0.84 -16.12
C LYS A 107 5.58 -0.39 -15.24
N VAL A 108 4.52 -1.12 -14.87
CA VAL A 108 4.62 -2.39 -14.14
C VAL A 108 5.33 -3.43 -14.99
N ALA A 109 4.98 -3.54 -16.27
CA ALA A 109 5.59 -4.47 -17.21
C ALA A 109 7.09 -4.26 -17.33
N LEU A 110 7.53 -3.00 -17.46
CA LEU A 110 8.94 -2.63 -17.52
C LEU A 110 9.68 -3.06 -16.25
N ARG A 111 9.12 -2.77 -15.07
CA ARG A 111 9.74 -3.15 -13.77
C ARG A 111 9.85 -4.65 -13.56
N ARG A 112 8.98 -5.41 -14.18
CA ARG A 112 8.89 -6.86 -13.98
C ARG A 112 9.38 -7.70 -15.17
N GLY A 113 9.94 -7.07 -16.19
CA GLY A 113 10.44 -7.76 -17.37
C GLY A 113 9.33 -8.54 -18.11
N SER A 114 8.13 -7.95 -18.23
CA SER A 114 6.97 -8.58 -18.87
C SER A 114 6.28 -7.65 -19.86
N THR A 115 5.11 -8.01 -20.36
CA THR A 115 4.31 -7.17 -21.26
C THR A 115 3.08 -6.59 -20.55
N ALA A 116 2.60 -5.43 -21.00
CA ALA A 116 1.40 -4.80 -20.45
C ALA A 116 0.17 -5.74 -20.51
N SER A 117 0.02 -6.49 -21.59
CA SER A 117 -1.06 -7.48 -21.74
C SER A 117 -0.94 -8.64 -20.74
N SER A 118 0.29 -9.08 -20.44
CA SER A 118 0.54 -10.11 -19.44
C SER A 118 0.22 -9.58 -18.03
N VAL A 119 0.60 -8.33 -17.71
CA VAL A 119 0.26 -7.68 -16.46
C VAL A 119 -1.25 -7.60 -16.28
N GLU A 120 -1.96 -7.09 -17.28
CA GLU A 120 -3.43 -6.99 -17.27
C GLU A 120 -4.08 -8.35 -17.02
N ARG A 121 -3.68 -9.37 -17.78
CA ARG A 121 -4.23 -10.73 -17.69
C ARG A 121 -4.00 -11.35 -16.32
N THR A 122 -2.80 -11.21 -15.76
CA THR A 122 -2.47 -11.79 -14.45
C THR A 122 -3.22 -11.10 -13.31
N ILE A 123 -3.42 -9.77 -13.38
CA ILE A 123 -4.25 -9.02 -12.45
C ILE A 123 -5.69 -9.50 -12.53
N ARG A 124 -6.25 -9.58 -13.74
CA ARG A 124 -7.62 -10.08 -13.98
C ARG A 124 -7.83 -11.46 -13.37
N ASN A 125 -6.93 -12.40 -13.65
CA ASN A 125 -7.01 -13.76 -13.12
C ASN A 125 -6.93 -13.80 -11.60
N ALA A 126 -6.10 -12.94 -10.99
CA ALA A 126 -5.98 -12.87 -9.54
C ALA A 126 -7.29 -12.37 -8.90
N ILE A 127 -7.87 -11.29 -9.42
CA ILE A 127 -9.16 -10.75 -8.95
C ILE A 127 -10.26 -11.80 -9.14
N GLU A 128 -10.39 -12.39 -10.32
CA GLU A 128 -11.38 -13.43 -10.59
C GLU A 128 -11.26 -14.62 -9.63
N SER A 129 -10.02 -15.05 -9.38
CA SER A 129 -9.77 -16.17 -8.47
C SER A 129 -10.21 -15.88 -7.05
N VAL A 130 -10.02 -14.65 -6.55
CA VAL A 130 -10.48 -14.24 -5.22
C VAL A 130 -12.01 -14.20 -5.19
N TRP A 131 -12.65 -13.50 -6.13
CA TRP A 131 -14.12 -13.37 -6.18
C TRP A 131 -14.86 -14.71 -6.35
N LYS A 132 -14.25 -15.68 -7.03
CA LYS A 132 -14.82 -17.03 -7.16
C LYS A 132 -14.72 -17.88 -5.90
N ARG A 133 -13.69 -17.65 -5.07
CA ARG A 133 -13.41 -18.51 -3.91
C ARG A 133 -13.90 -17.95 -2.59
N SER A 134 -13.98 -16.64 -2.48
CA SER A 134 -14.31 -15.96 -1.23
C SER A 134 -15.83 -15.81 -1.07
N ASN A 135 -16.27 -15.74 0.18
CA ASN A 135 -17.64 -15.38 0.49
C ASN A 135 -17.86 -13.90 0.10
N LEU A 136 -18.88 -13.65 -0.74
CA LEU A 136 -19.20 -12.30 -1.22
C LEU A 136 -19.44 -11.30 -0.08
N ARG A 137 -20.07 -11.73 1.02
CA ARG A 137 -20.31 -10.88 2.19
C ARG A 137 -18.98 -10.39 2.81
N THR A 138 -18.06 -11.32 3.01
CA THR A 138 -16.72 -11.00 3.55
C THR A 138 -15.93 -10.07 2.61
N LEU A 139 -16.05 -10.30 1.29
CA LEU A 139 -15.41 -9.41 0.32
C LEU A 139 -16.04 -8.02 0.30
N GLN A 140 -17.36 -7.89 0.44
CA GLN A 140 -18.05 -6.61 0.52
C GLN A 140 -17.65 -5.81 1.77
N GLU A 141 -17.41 -6.48 2.89
CA GLU A 141 -16.89 -5.83 4.10
C GLU A 141 -15.45 -5.30 3.91
N MET A 142 -14.61 -6.01 3.17
CA MET A 142 -13.22 -5.62 2.90
C MET A 142 -13.07 -4.69 1.69
N TYR A 143 -13.99 -4.75 0.75
CA TYR A 143 -14.04 -3.94 -0.46
C TYR A 143 -15.43 -3.29 -0.59
N PRO A 144 -15.71 -2.23 0.20
CA PRO A 144 -17.02 -1.59 0.29
C PRO A 144 -17.31 -0.64 -0.88
N TYR A 145 -16.73 -0.89 -2.04
CA TYR A 145 -16.93 -0.06 -3.23
C TYR A 145 -18.00 -0.68 -4.14
N PRO A 146 -18.85 0.14 -4.76
CA PRO A 146 -19.83 -0.35 -5.72
C PRO A 146 -19.12 -1.02 -6.90
N CYS A 147 -19.66 -2.14 -7.36
CA CYS A 147 -19.19 -2.84 -8.53
C CYS A 147 -20.29 -2.78 -9.59
N ASP A 148 -20.01 -2.15 -10.73
CA ASP A 148 -20.99 -1.97 -11.80
C ASP A 148 -21.33 -3.25 -12.56
N ASN A 149 -20.60 -4.33 -12.30
CA ASN A 149 -20.82 -5.61 -12.97
C ASN A 149 -21.91 -6.45 -12.27
N LEU A 150 -22.76 -7.10 -13.06
CA LEU A 150 -23.84 -8.00 -12.60
C LEU A 150 -23.37 -9.11 -11.64
N ASN A 151 -22.07 -9.42 -11.62
CA ASN A 151 -21.47 -10.44 -10.78
C ASN A 151 -20.88 -9.87 -9.47
N GLY A 152 -21.06 -8.56 -9.17
CA GLY A 152 -20.50 -7.92 -7.98
C GLY A 152 -18.97 -7.93 -7.91
N ARG A 153 -18.29 -8.12 -9.07
CA ARG A 153 -16.85 -8.14 -9.18
C ARG A 153 -16.36 -6.86 -9.87
N PRO A 154 -15.37 -6.16 -9.31
CA PRO A 154 -14.81 -4.97 -9.96
C PRO A 154 -14.02 -5.34 -11.24
N THR A 155 -13.94 -4.40 -12.16
CA THR A 155 -12.93 -4.42 -13.22
C THR A 155 -11.53 -4.23 -12.62
N ASN A 156 -10.50 -4.55 -13.38
CA ASN A 156 -9.11 -4.32 -12.94
C ASN A 156 -8.87 -2.84 -12.56
N ALA A 157 -9.39 -1.92 -13.38
CA ALA A 157 -9.19 -0.48 -13.15
C ALA A 157 -9.89 -0.01 -11.87
N GLU A 158 -11.17 -0.37 -11.69
CA GLU A 158 -11.94 -0.06 -10.47
C GLU A 158 -11.24 -0.60 -9.23
N PHE A 159 -10.81 -1.87 -9.26
CA PHE A 159 -10.11 -2.48 -8.14
C PHE A 159 -8.84 -1.72 -7.78
N LEU A 160 -7.98 -1.47 -8.76
CA LEU A 160 -6.68 -0.83 -8.53
C LEU A 160 -6.83 0.62 -8.06
N ILE A 161 -7.76 1.39 -8.64
CA ILE A 161 -7.99 2.80 -8.30
C ILE A 161 -8.58 2.90 -6.90
N ASN A 162 -9.59 2.10 -6.58
CA ASN A 162 -10.25 2.12 -5.28
C ASN A 162 -9.30 1.69 -4.17
N MET A 163 -8.55 0.59 -4.38
CA MET A 163 -7.54 0.16 -3.41
C MET A 163 -6.45 1.21 -3.21
N ALA A 164 -5.98 1.84 -4.29
CA ALA A 164 -4.96 2.88 -4.19
C ALA A 164 -5.47 4.12 -3.43
N GLY A 165 -6.77 4.40 -3.46
CA GLY A 165 -7.40 5.48 -2.71
C GLY A 165 -7.13 5.40 -1.20
N ASN A 166 -7.04 4.20 -0.64
CA ASN A 166 -6.76 3.97 0.77
C ASN A 166 -5.30 4.27 1.18
N PHE A 167 -4.40 4.45 0.21
CA PHE A 167 -2.96 4.65 0.42
C PHE A 167 -2.44 5.98 -0.15
N ARG A 168 -3.34 6.85 -0.63
CA ARG A 168 -3.00 8.21 -1.07
C ARG A 168 -2.93 9.15 0.14
N GLU A 169 -1.86 9.88 0.21
CA GLU A 169 -1.68 10.99 1.15
C GLU A 169 -2.45 12.23 0.71
#